data_a619ca7777d2dd12c9dd9c3453b33a7c
#
_entry.id   a619ca7777d2dd12c9dd9c3453b33a7c
#
_cell.length_a   1.000
_cell.length_b   1.000
_cell.length_c   1.000
_cell.angle_alpha   90.00
_cell.angle_beta   90.00
_cell.angle_gamma   90.00
#
_symmetry.space_group_name_H-M   'P 1'
#
loop_
_entity.id
_entity.type
_entity.pdbx_description
1 polymer ?
#
loop_
_entity_poly.entity_id
_entity_poly.type
_entity_poly.pdbx_seq_one_letter_code
_entity_poly.pdbx_strand_id
1 'polypeptide(L)'
;TGTKVIRFLVVLLMSFVAFLTLYPIFYVVLGAFKKNQELLTGGINIFPSEWIVQNFIDAWNSANFAVYTGNSIFLALSVMILTLVVTSMAGYVFARKNFKGKELLYMLFVAFMFINVGSVSLRPLFELAVKLKMNKSLLAVAIISAGGGQATFIFLCRGFVNSVSKEL
;
A
#
# COMPACT_ATOMS: atom_id res chain seq x y z
N THR A 1 -13.87 21.63 36.70
CA THR A 1 -12.52 21.17 37.10
C THR A 1 -12.30 19.71 36.68
N GLY A 2 -13.28 18.80 36.84
CA GLY A 2 -13.15 17.37 36.48
C GLY A 2 -12.83 17.12 35.01
N THR A 3 -13.46 17.84 34.08
CA THR A 3 -13.26 17.66 32.63
C THR A 3 -11.84 18.00 32.18
N LYS A 4 -11.20 18.99 32.80
CA LYS A 4 -9.81 19.36 32.49
C LYS A 4 -8.82 18.29 32.97
N VAL A 5 -9.06 17.71 34.13
CA VAL A 5 -8.23 16.63 34.69
C VAL A 5 -8.33 15.36 33.82
N ILE A 6 -9.56 14.96 33.44
CA ILE A 6 -9.78 13.82 32.56
C ILE A 6 -9.09 14.04 31.21
N ARG A 7 -9.23 15.21 30.61
CA ARG A 7 -8.56 15.55 29.35
C ARG A 7 -7.03 15.50 29.47
N PHE A 8 -6.48 15.98 30.55
CA PHE A 8 -5.03 15.89 30.82
C PHE A 8 -4.58 14.43 30.92
N LEU A 9 -5.29 13.60 31.68
CA LEU A 9 -4.97 12.17 31.81
C LEU A 9 -5.07 11.42 30.48
N VAL A 10 -6.08 11.72 29.67
CA VAL A 10 -6.21 11.13 28.33
C VAL A 10 -5.05 11.54 27.42
N VAL A 11 -4.68 12.82 27.42
CA VAL A 11 -3.52 13.30 26.62
C VAL A 11 -2.23 12.65 27.08
N LEU A 12 -2.01 12.54 28.40
CA LEU A 12 -0.82 11.88 28.95
C LEU A 12 -0.76 10.39 28.52
N LEU A 13 -1.88 9.66 28.66
CA LEU A 13 -1.97 8.27 28.23
C LEU A 13 -1.71 8.11 26.74
N MET A 14 -2.33 8.95 25.90
CA MET A 14 -2.14 8.91 24.46
C MET A 14 -0.70 9.24 24.06
N SER A 15 -0.06 10.22 24.75
CA SER A 15 1.36 10.53 24.52
C SER A 15 2.27 9.37 24.90
N PHE A 16 1.98 8.67 25.98
CA PHE A 16 2.72 7.49 26.39
C PHE A 16 2.59 6.35 25.37
N VAL A 17 1.37 6.05 24.92
CA VAL A 17 1.13 5.05 23.88
C VAL A 17 1.83 5.43 22.57
N ALA A 18 1.78 6.71 22.17
CA ALA A 18 2.48 7.20 21.00
C ALA A 18 3.99 7.01 21.12
N PHE A 19 4.57 7.32 22.29
CA PHE A 19 5.99 7.10 22.55
C PHE A 19 6.38 5.63 22.44
N LEU A 20 5.60 4.72 23.05
CA LEU A 20 5.82 3.28 22.95
C LEU A 20 5.74 2.77 21.50
N THR A 21 4.81 3.31 20.73
CA THR A 21 4.63 2.93 19.32
C THR A 21 5.78 3.44 18.45
N LEU A 22 6.30 4.63 18.73
CA LEU A 22 7.39 5.24 17.98
C LEU A 22 8.77 4.70 18.39
N TYR A 23 8.90 4.16 19.59
CA TYR A 23 10.18 3.65 20.12
C TYR A 23 10.88 2.67 19.17
N PRO A 24 10.22 1.61 18.64
CA PRO A 24 10.89 0.68 17.73
C PRO A 24 11.34 1.36 16.43
N ILE A 25 10.61 2.38 15.96
CA ILE A 25 10.99 3.13 14.75
C ILE A 25 12.28 3.92 15.03
N PHE A 26 12.33 4.65 16.15
CA PHE A 26 13.54 5.38 16.55
C PHE A 26 14.72 4.44 16.76
N TYR A 27 14.48 3.27 17.38
CA TYR A 27 15.54 2.28 17.60
C TYR A 27 16.15 1.78 16.29
N VAL A 28 15.31 1.48 15.29
CA VAL A 28 15.77 1.04 13.96
C VAL A 28 16.53 2.15 13.24
N VAL A 29 15.99 3.37 13.25
CA VAL A 29 16.62 4.52 12.59
C VAL A 29 17.98 4.83 13.21
N LEU A 30 18.08 4.88 14.54
CA LEU A 30 19.35 5.12 15.23
C LEU A 30 20.31 3.92 15.09
N GLY A 31 19.78 2.72 15.11
CA GLY A 31 20.53 1.47 14.88
C GLY A 31 21.20 1.42 13.51
N ALA A 32 20.57 2.00 12.47
CA ALA A 32 21.15 2.04 11.13
C ALA A 32 22.50 2.82 11.07
N PHE A 33 22.75 3.70 12.03
CA PHE A 33 24.02 4.43 12.14
C PHE A 33 25.06 3.75 13.04
N LYS A 34 24.71 2.62 13.70
CA LYS A 34 25.60 1.93 14.64
C LYS A 34 26.56 0.98 13.93
N LYS A 35 27.69 0.70 14.59
CA LYS A 35 28.58 -0.43 14.22
C LYS A 35 27.89 -1.76 14.44
N ASN A 36 28.18 -2.74 13.59
CA ASN A 36 27.63 -4.10 13.74
C ASN A 36 27.94 -4.71 15.12
N GLN A 37 29.13 -4.46 15.65
CA GLN A 37 29.50 -4.94 16.99
C GLN A 37 28.61 -4.34 18.07
N GLU A 38 28.30 -3.03 17.99
CA GLU A 38 27.42 -2.35 18.95
C GLU A 38 25.99 -2.89 18.92
N LEU A 39 25.49 -3.27 17.73
CA LEU A 39 24.19 -3.92 17.59
C LEU A 39 24.17 -5.35 18.17
N LEU A 40 25.25 -6.09 18.01
CA LEU A 40 25.36 -7.49 18.46
C LEU A 40 25.63 -7.60 19.98
N THR A 41 26.35 -6.65 20.56
CA THR A 41 26.65 -6.65 22.00
C THR A 41 25.46 -6.25 22.88
N GLY A 42 24.34 -5.82 22.29
CA GLY A 42 23.05 -5.70 22.98
C GLY A 42 23.01 -4.70 24.12
N GLY A 43 23.71 -3.58 24.01
CA GLY A 43 23.63 -2.52 25.02
C GLY A 43 22.31 -1.76 24.99
N ILE A 44 21.89 -1.24 26.16
CA ILE A 44 20.69 -0.36 26.31
C ILE A 44 20.92 1.00 25.64
N ASN A 45 22.08 1.25 25.07
CA ASN A 45 22.42 2.51 24.43
C ASN A 45 21.53 2.72 23.20
N ILE A 46 20.61 3.66 23.28
CA ILE A 46 19.72 4.02 22.16
C ILE A 46 20.51 4.76 21.08
N PHE A 47 21.42 5.66 21.50
CA PHE A 47 22.23 6.46 20.58
C PHE A 47 23.48 5.72 20.11
N PRO A 48 23.89 5.88 18.82
CA PRO A 48 25.14 5.33 18.33
C PRO A 48 26.34 6.00 19.01
N SER A 49 27.38 5.23 19.36
CA SER A 49 28.65 5.74 19.86
C SER A 49 29.41 6.53 18.78
N GLU A 50 29.28 6.08 17.52
CA GLU A 50 29.78 6.78 16.33
C GLU A 50 28.70 6.73 15.24
N TRP A 51 28.52 7.85 14.52
CA TRP A 51 27.54 7.94 13.43
C TRP A 51 28.15 7.43 12.13
N ILE A 52 27.78 6.21 11.71
CA ILE A 52 28.33 5.55 10.51
C ILE A 52 27.33 5.68 9.36
N VAL A 53 27.60 6.59 8.45
CA VAL A 53 26.81 6.75 7.21
C VAL A 53 27.16 5.67 6.19
N GLN A 54 28.34 5.05 6.30
CA GLN A 54 28.81 4.02 5.39
C GLN A 54 27.86 2.81 5.31
N ASN A 55 27.16 2.49 6.40
CA ASN A 55 26.16 1.41 6.42
C ASN A 55 25.09 1.57 5.32
N PHE A 56 24.68 2.81 5.02
CA PHE A 56 23.68 3.09 3.97
C PHE A 56 24.26 2.87 2.58
N ILE A 57 25.52 3.25 2.36
CA ILE A 57 26.22 3.05 1.07
C ILE A 57 26.42 1.56 0.83
N ASP A 58 26.85 0.84 1.86
CA ASP A 58 27.08 -0.61 1.78
C ASP A 58 25.76 -1.37 1.57
N ALA A 59 24.71 -0.99 2.26
CA ALA A 59 23.37 -1.56 2.07
C ALA A 59 22.84 -1.28 0.65
N TRP A 60 23.00 -0.05 0.16
CA TRP A 60 22.58 0.33 -1.20
C TRP A 60 23.25 -0.54 -2.26
N ASN A 61 24.57 -0.71 -2.15
CA ASN A 61 25.35 -1.47 -3.12
C ASN A 61 25.15 -2.99 -3.00
N SER A 62 25.16 -3.50 -1.76
CA SER A 62 25.06 -4.95 -1.51
C SER A 62 23.71 -5.53 -1.86
N ALA A 63 22.63 -4.76 -1.66
CA ALA A 63 21.27 -5.21 -1.93
C ALA A 63 20.76 -4.83 -3.33
N ASN A 64 21.61 -4.30 -4.22
CA ASN A 64 21.20 -3.83 -5.57
C ASN A 64 19.98 -2.89 -5.52
N PHE A 65 19.94 -1.99 -4.55
CA PHE A 65 18.79 -1.10 -4.28
C PHE A 65 18.36 -0.30 -5.50
N ALA A 66 19.30 0.15 -6.34
CA ALA A 66 18.99 0.89 -7.56
C ALA A 66 18.09 0.09 -8.50
N VAL A 67 18.38 -1.20 -8.70
CA VAL A 67 17.59 -2.09 -9.58
C VAL A 67 16.21 -2.33 -8.98
N TYR A 68 16.14 -2.64 -7.70
CA TYR A 68 14.86 -2.92 -7.04
C TYR A 68 14.00 -1.66 -6.93
N THR A 69 14.59 -0.49 -6.69
CA THR A 69 13.88 0.79 -6.71
C THR A 69 13.31 1.08 -8.09
N GLY A 70 14.10 0.90 -9.14
CA GLY A 70 13.63 1.03 -10.52
C GLY A 70 12.46 0.11 -10.84
N ASN A 71 12.56 -1.17 -10.46
CA ASN A 71 11.49 -2.14 -10.62
C ASN A 71 10.23 -1.75 -9.84
N SER A 72 10.38 -1.26 -8.61
CA SER A 72 9.26 -0.80 -7.77
C SER A 72 8.56 0.41 -8.36
N ILE A 73 9.31 1.39 -8.87
CA ILE A 73 8.74 2.57 -9.55
C ILE A 73 7.99 2.14 -10.82
N PHE A 74 8.61 1.29 -11.64
CA PHE A 74 7.96 0.76 -12.84
C PHE A 74 6.66 0.03 -12.51
N LEU A 75 6.69 -0.85 -11.50
CA LEU A 75 5.53 -1.60 -11.05
C LEU A 75 4.43 -0.67 -10.53
N ALA A 76 4.77 0.27 -9.66
CA ALA A 76 3.82 1.22 -9.08
C ALA A 76 3.14 2.08 -10.15
N LEU A 77 3.91 2.63 -11.09
CA LEU A 77 3.37 3.42 -12.20
C LEU A 77 2.48 2.58 -13.12
N SER A 78 2.90 1.35 -13.45
CA SER A 78 2.13 0.44 -14.29
C SER A 78 0.78 0.08 -13.65
N VAL A 79 0.79 -0.29 -12.36
CA VAL A 79 -0.45 -0.60 -11.61
C VAL A 79 -1.35 0.63 -11.54
N MET A 80 -0.79 1.79 -11.22
CA MET A 80 -1.54 3.05 -11.13
C MET A 80 -2.24 3.40 -12.46
N ILE A 81 -1.51 3.37 -13.56
CA ILE A 81 -2.06 3.70 -14.89
C ILE A 81 -3.15 2.70 -15.27
N LEU A 82 -2.89 1.39 -15.15
CA LEU A 82 -3.87 0.35 -15.45
C LEU A 82 -5.14 0.50 -14.61
N THR A 83 -4.96 0.72 -13.30
CA THR A 83 -6.09 0.93 -12.38
C THR A 83 -6.90 2.16 -12.76
N LEU A 84 -6.24 3.31 -12.99
CA LEU A 84 -6.93 4.54 -13.37
C LEU A 84 -7.71 4.38 -14.68
N VAL A 85 -7.12 3.79 -15.71
CA VAL A 85 -7.80 3.59 -16.99
C VAL A 85 -9.02 2.70 -16.83
N VAL A 86 -8.84 1.51 -16.24
CA VAL A 86 -9.93 0.54 -16.10
C VAL A 86 -11.06 1.08 -15.22
N THR A 87 -10.72 1.67 -14.08
CA THR A 87 -11.74 2.13 -13.12
C THR A 87 -12.44 3.40 -13.59
N SER A 88 -11.75 4.32 -14.29
CA SER A 88 -12.37 5.50 -14.87
C SER A 88 -13.35 5.13 -15.98
N MET A 89 -12.96 4.23 -16.87
CA MET A 89 -13.84 3.74 -17.95
C MET A 89 -15.07 3.02 -17.38
N ALA A 90 -14.86 2.08 -16.45
CA ALA A 90 -15.95 1.35 -15.82
C ALA A 90 -16.86 2.28 -14.99
N GLY A 91 -16.29 3.14 -14.17
CA GLY A 91 -17.03 4.13 -13.37
C GLY A 91 -17.86 5.06 -14.23
N TYR A 92 -17.32 5.54 -15.34
CA TYR A 92 -18.04 6.36 -16.31
C TYR A 92 -19.21 5.60 -16.95
N VAL A 93 -18.98 4.37 -17.41
CA VAL A 93 -20.04 3.53 -18.00
C VAL A 93 -21.15 3.26 -17.00
N PHE A 94 -20.85 2.91 -15.77
CA PHE A 94 -21.83 2.70 -14.71
C PHE A 94 -22.55 3.98 -14.29
N ALA A 95 -21.93 5.16 -14.45
CA ALA A 95 -22.57 6.44 -14.13
C ALA A 95 -23.47 6.95 -15.26
N ARG A 96 -22.96 6.94 -16.50
CA ARG A 96 -23.57 7.69 -17.63
C ARG A 96 -24.30 6.84 -18.65
N LYS A 97 -23.94 5.57 -18.79
CA LYS A 97 -24.56 4.70 -19.81
C LYS A 97 -25.67 3.85 -19.21
N ASN A 98 -26.71 3.59 -20.05
CA ASN A 98 -27.81 2.69 -19.70
C ASN A 98 -27.71 1.44 -20.57
N PHE A 99 -27.65 0.27 -19.94
CA PHE A 99 -27.65 -1.02 -20.61
C PHE A 99 -28.36 -2.07 -19.75
N LYS A 100 -28.82 -3.16 -20.39
CA LYS A 100 -29.52 -4.22 -19.69
C LYS A 100 -28.60 -4.91 -18.69
N GLY A 101 -29.07 -5.09 -17.46
CA GLY A 101 -28.28 -5.71 -16.38
C GLY A 101 -27.29 -4.81 -15.65
N LYS A 102 -27.25 -3.50 -15.97
CA LYS A 102 -26.37 -2.52 -15.35
C LYS A 102 -26.36 -2.60 -13.82
N GLU A 103 -27.55 -2.52 -13.22
CA GLU A 103 -27.65 -2.49 -11.76
C GLU A 103 -27.26 -3.82 -11.12
N LEU A 104 -27.58 -4.95 -11.77
CA LEU A 104 -27.14 -6.26 -11.29
C LEU A 104 -25.61 -6.39 -11.31
N LEU A 105 -24.95 -6.01 -12.42
CA LEU A 105 -23.51 -6.00 -12.51
C LEU A 105 -22.87 -5.07 -11.48
N TYR A 106 -23.44 -3.89 -11.30
CA TYR A 106 -22.93 -2.95 -10.30
C TYR A 106 -23.08 -3.48 -8.88
N MET A 107 -24.21 -4.09 -8.53
CA MET A 107 -24.41 -4.74 -7.22
C MET A 107 -23.40 -5.86 -6.98
N LEU A 108 -23.05 -6.64 -8.02
CA LEU A 108 -21.99 -7.64 -7.90
C LEU A 108 -20.63 -7.01 -7.59
N PHE A 109 -20.26 -5.92 -8.26
CA PHE A 109 -19.04 -5.18 -7.92
C PHE A 109 -19.03 -4.67 -6.48
N VAL A 110 -20.15 -4.11 -6.01
CA VAL A 110 -20.31 -3.66 -4.63
C VAL A 110 -20.21 -4.83 -3.65
N ALA A 111 -20.83 -5.97 -3.97
CA ALA A 111 -20.74 -7.18 -3.15
C ALA A 111 -19.28 -7.67 -3.01
N PHE A 112 -18.50 -7.63 -4.09
CA PHE A 112 -17.08 -8.00 -4.05
C PHE A 112 -16.23 -7.10 -3.15
N MET A 113 -16.64 -5.87 -2.84
CA MET A 113 -15.94 -5.03 -1.88
C MET A 113 -15.93 -5.63 -0.46
N PHE A 114 -16.95 -6.42 -0.13
CA PHE A 114 -17.08 -7.05 1.19
C PHE A 114 -16.47 -8.45 1.25
N ILE A 115 -16.06 -9.01 0.11
CA ILE A 115 -15.45 -10.33 0.02
C ILE A 115 -13.92 -10.17 -0.01
N ASN A 116 -13.29 -10.42 1.12
CA ASN A 116 -11.84 -10.42 1.18
C ASN A 116 -11.29 -11.82 0.87
N VAL A 117 -10.90 -12.05 -0.37
CA VAL A 117 -10.29 -13.31 -0.80
C VAL A 117 -8.83 -13.43 -0.27
N GLY A 118 -8.22 -12.31 0.04
CA GLY A 118 -6.90 -12.24 0.67
C GLY A 118 -5.84 -13.06 -0.04
N SER A 119 -5.00 -13.71 0.76
CA SER A 119 -3.87 -14.52 0.27
C SER A 119 -4.29 -15.81 -0.47
N VAL A 120 -5.56 -16.24 -0.36
CA VAL A 120 -6.06 -17.46 -1.04
C VAL A 120 -6.01 -17.29 -2.57
N SER A 121 -6.15 -16.06 -3.06
CA SER A 121 -6.08 -15.77 -4.50
C SER A 121 -4.67 -15.83 -5.08
N LEU A 122 -3.62 -15.76 -4.28
CA LEU A 122 -2.23 -15.67 -4.77
C LEU A 122 -1.84 -16.91 -5.58
N ARG A 123 -2.18 -18.11 -5.12
CA ARG A 123 -1.83 -19.35 -5.81
C ARG A 123 -2.52 -19.48 -7.18
N PRO A 124 -3.85 -19.33 -7.31
CA PRO A 124 -4.51 -19.34 -8.62
C PRO A 124 -3.98 -18.28 -9.59
N LEU A 125 -3.69 -17.06 -9.10
CA LEU A 125 -3.15 -15.99 -9.91
C LEU A 125 -1.72 -16.30 -10.39
N PHE A 126 -0.88 -16.89 -9.54
CA PHE A 126 0.44 -17.36 -9.94
C PHE A 126 0.35 -18.48 -11.00
N GLU A 127 -0.52 -19.47 -10.80
CA GLU A 127 -0.74 -20.55 -11.78
C GLU A 127 -1.21 -19.97 -13.12
N LEU A 128 -2.08 -18.96 -13.11
CA LEU A 128 -2.51 -18.26 -14.33
C LEU A 128 -1.32 -17.57 -15.01
N ALA A 129 -0.48 -16.86 -14.25
CA ALA A 129 0.72 -16.22 -14.78
C ALA A 129 1.69 -17.22 -15.40
N VAL A 130 1.84 -18.40 -14.79
CA VAL A 130 2.67 -19.49 -15.35
C VAL A 130 2.09 -20.01 -16.65
N LYS A 131 0.76 -20.29 -16.71
CA LYS A 131 0.06 -20.74 -17.93
C LYS A 131 0.21 -19.72 -19.07
N LEU A 132 0.17 -18.44 -18.77
CA LEU A 132 0.36 -17.36 -19.72
C LEU A 132 1.86 -17.08 -20.05
N LYS A 133 2.79 -17.85 -19.48
CA LYS A 133 4.25 -17.67 -19.63
C LYS A 133 4.74 -16.29 -19.19
N MET A 134 4.06 -15.66 -18.26
CA MET A 134 4.35 -14.30 -17.76
C MET A 134 4.94 -14.31 -16.35
N ASN A 135 5.19 -15.46 -15.75
CA ASN A 135 5.66 -15.61 -14.36
C ASN A 135 7.03 -15.00 -14.05
N LYS A 136 7.79 -14.60 -15.07
CA LYS A 136 9.08 -13.88 -14.93
C LYS A 136 8.98 -12.40 -15.30
N SER A 137 7.77 -11.88 -15.55
CA SER A 137 7.55 -10.51 -16.01
C SER A 137 6.96 -9.63 -14.92
N LEU A 138 7.53 -8.44 -14.72
CA LEU A 138 6.94 -7.41 -13.85
C LEU A 138 5.56 -6.97 -14.36
N LEU A 139 5.32 -7.04 -15.66
CA LEU A 139 4.00 -6.72 -16.25
C LEU A 139 2.92 -7.69 -15.76
N ALA A 140 3.23 -8.98 -15.58
CA ALA A 140 2.25 -9.92 -15.02
C ALA A 140 1.86 -9.52 -13.59
N VAL A 141 2.84 -9.13 -12.78
CA VAL A 141 2.58 -8.65 -11.42
C VAL A 141 1.72 -7.38 -11.45
N ALA A 142 2.01 -6.45 -12.38
CA ALA A 142 1.23 -5.23 -12.56
C ALA A 142 -0.24 -5.53 -12.93
N ILE A 143 -0.47 -6.43 -13.89
CA ILE A 143 -1.82 -6.81 -14.35
C ILE A 143 -2.60 -7.49 -13.23
N ILE A 144 -1.96 -8.43 -12.52
CA ILE A 144 -2.58 -9.15 -11.40
C ILE A 144 -2.92 -8.17 -10.27
N SER A 145 -1.99 -7.27 -9.93
CA SER A 145 -2.21 -6.28 -8.86
C SER A 145 -3.27 -5.26 -9.25
N ALA A 146 -3.29 -4.83 -10.51
CA ALA A 146 -4.32 -3.94 -11.03
C ALA A 146 -5.71 -4.62 -11.06
N GLY A 147 -5.79 -5.95 -11.17
CA GLY A 147 -7.05 -6.70 -11.09
C GLY A 147 -7.67 -6.74 -9.70
N GLY A 148 -6.86 -6.59 -8.64
CA GLY A 148 -7.32 -6.58 -7.25
C GLY A 148 -7.90 -5.24 -6.83
N GLY A 149 -8.99 -5.22 -6.05
CA GLY A 149 -9.53 -4.00 -5.46
C GLY A 149 -10.26 -3.04 -6.41
N GLN A 150 -10.44 -3.40 -7.68
CA GLN A 150 -11.10 -2.57 -8.69
C GLN A 150 -12.53 -2.16 -8.29
N ALA A 151 -13.23 -3.03 -7.57
CA ALA A 151 -14.60 -2.77 -7.13
C ALA A 151 -14.72 -1.46 -6.33
N THR A 152 -13.83 -1.23 -5.38
CA THR A 152 -13.81 0.00 -4.57
C THR A 152 -13.54 1.24 -5.43
N PHE A 153 -12.57 1.17 -6.33
CA PHE A 153 -12.24 2.30 -7.19
C PHE A 153 -13.35 2.59 -8.22
N ILE A 154 -14.00 1.56 -8.77
CA ILE A 154 -15.17 1.73 -9.66
C ILE A 154 -16.33 2.38 -8.90
N PHE A 155 -16.58 1.96 -7.65
CA PHE A 155 -17.60 2.57 -6.79
C PHE A 155 -17.33 4.06 -6.56
N LEU A 156 -16.11 4.43 -6.17
CA LEU A 156 -15.69 5.82 -5.94
C LEU A 156 -15.80 6.64 -7.23
N CYS A 157 -15.30 6.10 -8.34
CA CYS A 157 -15.32 6.79 -9.63
C CYS A 157 -16.75 7.02 -10.13
N ARG A 158 -17.65 6.02 -10.01
CA ARG A 158 -19.08 6.20 -10.32
C ARG A 158 -19.70 7.30 -9.47
N GLY A 159 -19.42 7.33 -8.16
CA GLY A 159 -19.89 8.36 -7.25
C GLY A 159 -19.46 9.76 -7.67
N PHE A 160 -18.17 9.90 -7.99
CA PHE A 160 -17.61 11.17 -8.48
C PHE A 160 -18.24 11.60 -9.80
N VAL A 161 -18.33 10.72 -10.81
CA VAL A 161 -18.92 11.04 -12.11
C VAL A 161 -20.41 11.42 -11.97
N ASN A 162 -21.15 10.82 -11.03
CA ASN A 162 -22.54 11.18 -10.77
C ASN A 162 -22.70 12.57 -10.12
N SER A 163 -21.68 13.05 -9.38
CA SER A 163 -21.70 14.40 -8.78
C SER A 163 -21.42 15.52 -9.78
N VAL A 164 -20.81 15.20 -10.92
CA VAL A 164 -20.56 16.17 -12.00
C VAL A 164 -21.82 16.38 -12.81
N SER A 165 -22.15 17.63 -13.17
CA SER A 165 -23.30 17.95 -14.01
C SER A 165 -23.27 17.21 -15.36
N LYS A 166 -24.46 16.89 -15.90
CA LYS A 166 -24.56 16.24 -17.21
C LYS A 166 -24.33 17.20 -18.39
N GLU A 167 -24.24 18.48 -18.10
CA GLU A 167 -24.08 19.54 -19.10
C GLU A 167 -22.62 19.86 -19.42
N LEU A 168 -21.68 19.23 -18.72
CA LEU A 168 -20.25 19.22 -18.99
C LEU A 168 -19.85 17.96 -19.77
#